data_692c63d288d95cf54fe2989c2361fff9
#
_entry.id   692c63d288d95cf54fe2989c2361fff9
#
_cell.length_a   1.000
_cell.length_b   1.000
_cell.length_c   1.000
_cell.angle_alpha   90.00
_cell.angle_beta   90.00
_cell.angle_gamma   90.00
#
_symmetry.space_group_name_H-M   'P 1'
#
loop_
_entity.id
_entity.type
_entity.pdbx_description
1 polymer ?
#
loop_
_entity_poly.entity_id
_entity_poly.type
_entity_poly.pdbx_seq_one_letter_code
_entity_poly.pdbx_strand_id
1 'polypeptide(L)'
;YFNNFKIIKCADIKDKAAKKCASIYGIKSLSVNELLNDNEIEIILNLTIPKAHYEVAKKALLHNKHVYSEKPMAINLNHGKELLKLAKKKKLYIGNAPDTFLGGGNQKSKEILENNSIGKINLGNAIFAFPGIQSYHPNPEPWFAKKEGGPVIDMGPYYLTALVNLLGPAKEVIGSIMK
;
A
#
# COMPACT_ATOMS: atom_id res chain seq x y z
N TYR A 1 4.38 3.39 19.34
CA TYR A 1 3.15 3.87 18.71
C TYR A 1 3.35 5.34 18.35
N PHE A 2 2.60 5.82 17.36
CA PHE A 2 2.77 7.16 16.80
C PHE A 2 1.92 8.16 17.58
N ASN A 3 2.55 9.19 18.12
CA ASN A 3 1.86 10.26 18.83
C ASN A 3 1.53 11.46 17.93
N ASN A 4 1.92 11.39 16.65
CA ASN A 4 1.90 12.54 15.73
C ASN A 4 0.61 12.62 14.91
N PHE A 5 -0.27 11.61 14.99
CA PHE A 5 -1.55 11.64 14.31
C PHE A 5 -2.62 10.90 15.13
N LYS A 6 -3.87 11.25 14.87
CA LYS A 6 -5.03 10.68 15.54
C LYS A 6 -6.03 10.18 14.50
N ILE A 7 -6.49 8.95 14.64
CA ILE A 7 -7.61 8.44 13.86
C ILE A 7 -8.89 8.90 14.55
N ILE A 8 -9.72 9.66 13.86
CA ILE A 8 -10.89 10.30 14.44
C ILE A 8 -12.20 9.86 13.80
N LYS A 9 -12.16 9.40 12.55
CA LYS A 9 -13.35 9.03 11.78
C LYS A 9 -13.07 7.86 10.85
N CYS A 10 -14.10 7.10 10.50
CA CYS A 10 -14.02 6.04 9.50
C CYS A 10 -15.24 6.05 8.58
N ALA A 11 -15.06 5.47 7.40
CA ALA A 11 -16.14 5.24 6.44
C ALA A 11 -15.95 3.89 5.74
N ASP A 12 -17.04 3.29 5.32
CA ASP A 12 -17.07 2.09 4.47
C ASP A 12 -18.30 2.19 3.55
N ILE A 13 -18.24 1.56 2.39
CA ILE A 13 -19.42 1.43 1.49
C ILE A 13 -20.54 0.61 2.15
N LYS A 14 -20.19 -0.24 3.11
CA LYS A 14 -21.11 -0.98 3.97
C LYS A 14 -21.27 -0.25 5.29
N ASP A 15 -22.35 0.48 5.48
CA ASP A 15 -22.63 1.25 6.70
C ASP A 15 -22.47 0.43 8.00
N LYS A 16 -22.90 -0.85 8.00
CA LYS A 16 -22.69 -1.76 9.11
C LYS A 16 -21.22 -1.97 9.47
N ALA A 17 -20.33 -2.02 8.45
CA ALA A 17 -18.89 -2.19 8.68
C ALA A 17 -18.29 -0.92 9.29
N ALA A 18 -18.65 0.25 8.77
CA ALA A 18 -18.22 1.54 9.32
C ALA A 18 -18.65 1.70 10.78
N LYS A 19 -19.93 1.41 11.10
CA LYS A 19 -20.46 1.48 12.48
C LYS A 19 -19.76 0.51 13.42
N LYS A 20 -19.49 -0.72 12.96
CA LYS A 20 -18.75 -1.71 13.76
C LYS A 20 -17.32 -1.23 14.05
N CYS A 21 -16.62 -0.73 13.05
CA CYS A 21 -15.28 -0.16 13.20
C CYS A 21 -15.30 1.02 14.20
N ALA A 22 -16.22 1.94 14.02
CA ALA A 22 -16.40 3.10 14.90
C ALA A 22 -16.62 2.70 16.36
N SER A 23 -17.46 1.70 16.61
CA SER A 23 -17.72 1.18 17.97
C SER A 23 -16.49 0.54 18.61
N ILE A 24 -15.69 -0.23 17.82
CA ILE A 24 -14.50 -0.89 18.34
C ILE A 24 -13.41 0.12 18.75
N TYR A 25 -13.23 1.17 17.96
CA TYR A 25 -12.13 2.11 18.14
C TYR A 25 -12.53 3.43 18.82
N GLY A 26 -13.80 3.60 19.20
CA GLY A 26 -14.29 4.83 19.83
C GLY A 26 -14.21 6.06 18.91
N ILE A 27 -14.40 5.88 17.59
CA ILE A 27 -14.33 6.93 16.59
C ILE A 27 -15.69 7.13 15.91
N LYS A 28 -15.85 8.19 15.11
CA LYS A 28 -17.11 8.48 14.43
C LYS A 28 -17.17 7.78 13.06
N SER A 29 -18.30 7.12 12.76
CA SER A 29 -18.58 6.65 11.40
C SER A 29 -19.28 7.74 10.59
N LEU A 30 -18.85 7.90 9.34
CA LEU A 30 -19.41 8.82 8.36
C LEU A 30 -19.68 8.06 7.06
N SER A 31 -20.48 8.60 6.18
CA SER A 31 -20.47 8.19 4.78
C SER A 31 -19.16 8.58 4.11
N VAL A 32 -18.81 7.92 3.01
CA VAL A 32 -17.59 8.24 2.24
C VAL A 32 -17.56 9.70 1.80
N ASN A 33 -18.72 10.24 1.37
CA ASN A 33 -18.82 11.63 0.93
C ASN A 33 -18.64 12.63 2.09
N GLU A 34 -19.25 12.36 3.24
CA GLU A 34 -19.06 13.20 4.43
C GLU A 34 -17.60 13.20 4.87
N LEU A 35 -16.97 12.02 4.91
CA LEU A 35 -15.56 11.90 5.31
C LEU A 35 -14.62 12.67 4.36
N LEU A 36 -14.84 12.59 3.05
CA LEU A 36 -14.04 13.31 2.06
C LEU A 36 -14.20 14.83 2.15
N ASN A 37 -15.40 15.33 2.51
CA ASN A 37 -15.69 16.77 2.66
C ASN A 37 -15.39 17.33 4.05
N ASP A 38 -14.99 16.49 4.98
CA ASP A 38 -14.75 16.90 6.35
C ASP A 38 -13.40 17.63 6.50
N ASN A 39 -13.44 18.90 6.92
CA ASN A 39 -12.24 19.73 7.06
C ASN A 39 -11.31 19.34 8.21
N GLU A 40 -11.78 18.54 9.18
CA GLU A 40 -10.93 18.02 10.24
C GLU A 40 -10.01 16.88 9.74
N ILE A 41 -10.32 16.27 8.59
CA ILE A 41 -9.54 15.18 8.01
C ILE A 41 -8.47 15.76 7.09
N GLU A 42 -7.22 15.53 7.43
CA GLU A 42 -6.06 15.92 6.62
C GLU A 42 -5.58 14.76 5.73
N ILE A 43 -5.62 13.54 6.26
CA ILE A 43 -5.07 12.34 5.63
C ILE A 43 -6.14 11.25 5.56
N ILE A 44 -6.26 10.62 4.40
CA ILE A 44 -7.06 9.42 4.22
C ILE A 44 -6.15 8.18 4.27
N LEU A 45 -6.42 7.31 5.24
CA LEU A 45 -5.86 5.98 5.30
C LEU A 45 -6.74 5.03 4.49
N ASN A 46 -6.28 4.67 3.31
CA ASN A 46 -7.04 3.84 2.36
C ASN A 46 -6.74 2.35 2.57
N LEU A 47 -7.59 1.69 3.30
CA LEU A 47 -7.53 0.25 3.64
C LEU A 47 -8.55 -0.58 2.85
N THR A 48 -8.98 -0.09 1.69
CA THR A 48 -9.94 -0.79 0.83
C THR A 48 -9.29 -1.97 0.11
N ILE A 49 -10.04 -2.65 -0.73
CA ILE A 49 -9.51 -3.73 -1.56
C ILE A 49 -8.69 -3.19 -2.74
N PRO A 50 -7.72 -3.93 -3.29
CA PRO A 50 -6.84 -3.48 -4.36
C PRO A 50 -7.53 -2.81 -5.54
N LYS A 51 -8.67 -3.35 -5.96
CA LYS A 51 -9.48 -2.80 -7.06
C LYS A 51 -9.98 -1.38 -6.79
N ALA A 52 -10.20 -1.02 -5.53
CA ALA A 52 -10.74 0.27 -5.13
C ALA A 52 -9.64 1.30 -4.80
N HIS A 53 -8.37 0.89 -4.64
CA HIS A 53 -7.29 1.76 -4.18
C HIS A 53 -7.16 3.02 -5.02
N TYR A 54 -7.14 2.89 -6.33
CA TYR A 54 -7.00 4.01 -7.25
C TYR A 54 -8.15 5.03 -7.12
N GLU A 55 -9.40 4.56 -7.18
CA GLU A 55 -10.56 5.44 -7.14
C GLU A 55 -10.67 6.18 -5.80
N VAL A 56 -10.42 5.48 -4.69
CA VAL A 56 -10.45 6.08 -3.35
C VAL A 56 -9.33 7.10 -3.20
N ALA A 57 -8.10 6.75 -3.57
CA ALA A 57 -6.97 7.67 -3.51
C ALA A 57 -7.17 8.91 -4.40
N LYS A 58 -7.68 8.73 -5.63
CA LYS A 58 -7.98 9.82 -6.54
C LYS A 58 -9.03 10.77 -5.97
N LYS A 59 -10.13 10.24 -5.42
CA LYS A 59 -11.16 11.05 -4.76
C LYS A 59 -10.60 11.83 -3.58
N ALA A 60 -9.80 11.20 -2.72
CA ALA A 60 -9.18 11.85 -1.58
C ALA A 60 -8.27 13.02 -2.02
N LEU A 61 -7.41 12.80 -3.00
CA LEU A 61 -6.57 13.87 -3.58
C LEU A 61 -7.40 15.01 -4.19
N LEU A 62 -8.51 14.69 -4.88
CA LEU A 62 -9.41 15.70 -5.45
C LEU A 62 -10.06 16.56 -4.36
N HIS A 63 -10.34 16.00 -3.18
CA HIS A 63 -10.85 16.69 -1.99
C HIS A 63 -9.74 17.31 -1.12
N ASN A 64 -8.53 17.49 -1.67
CA ASN A 64 -7.37 18.10 -1.00
C ASN A 64 -6.91 17.35 0.26
N LYS A 65 -7.06 16.03 0.29
CA LYS A 65 -6.57 15.18 1.38
C LYS A 65 -5.27 14.50 0.97
N HIS A 66 -4.33 14.40 1.88
CA HIS A 66 -3.19 13.49 1.77
C HIS A 66 -3.70 12.06 1.78
N VAL A 67 -2.92 11.14 1.23
CA VAL A 67 -3.33 9.73 1.14
C VAL A 67 -2.21 8.81 1.57
N TYR A 68 -2.53 7.83 2.38
CA TYR A 68 -1.71 6.65 2.58
C TYR A 68 -2.54 5.40 2.28
N SER A 69 -2.13 4.61 1.30
CA SER A 69 -2.89 3.45 0.82
C SER A 69 -2.22 2.13 1.17
N GLU A 70 -3.02 1.11 1.37
CA GLU A 70 -2.55 -0.28 1.31
C GLU A 70 -1.98 -0.61 -0.07
N LYS A 71 -1.13 -1.63 -0.10
CA LYS A 71 -0.54 -2.15 -1.33
C LYS A 71 -1.55 -3.02 -2.13
N PRO A 72 -1.43 -3.07 -3.43
CA PRO A 72 -0.63 -2.21 -4.30
C PRO A 72 -1.27 -0.81 -4.45
N MET A 73 -0.47 0.20 -4.77
CA MET A 73 -0.97 1.56 -5.01
C MET A 73 -2.09 1.60 -6.05
N ALA A 74 -1.92 0.83 -7.12
CA ALA A 74 -2.90 0.60 -8.17
C ALA A 74 -2.57 -0.70 -8.90
N ILE A 75 -3.58 -1.34 -9.48
CA ILE A 75 -3.40 -2.55 -10.30
C ILE A 75 -2.83 -2.20 -11.67
N ASN A 76 -3.11 -1.01 -12.15
CA ASN A 76 -2.68 -0.51 -13.47
C ASN A 76 -1.59 0.55 -13.31
N LEU A 77 -0.51 0.41 -14.05
CA LEU A 77 0.62 1.34 -14.02
C LEU A 77 0.21 2.79 -14.36
N ASN A 78 -0.70 2.98 -15.33
CA ASN A 78 -1.15 4.32 -15.71
C ASN A 78 -1.94 4.98 -14.58
N HIS A 79 -2.74 4.23 -13.83
CA HIS A 79 -3.42 4.72 -12.63
C HIS A 79 -2.43 5.18 -11.56
N GLY A 80 -1.37 4.41 -11.30
CA GLY A 80 -0.32 4.82 -10.38
C GLY A 80 0.36 6.12 -10.82
N LYS A 81 0.72 6.24 -12.09
CA LYS A 81 1.30 7.47 -12.67
C LYS A 81 0.35 8.67 -12.56
N GLU A 82 -0.94 8.46 -12.78
CA GLU A 82 -1.97 9.51 -12.64
C GLU A 82 -2.07 10.01 -11.20
N LEU A 83 -2.11 9.10 -10.22
CA LEU A 83 -2.14 9.48 -8.80
C LEU A 83 -0.93 10.31 -8.41
N LEU A 84 0.27 9.89 -8.80
CA LEU A 84 1.51 10.65 -8.53
C LEU A 84 1.49 12.04 -9.17
N LYS A 85 1.03 12.14 -10.43
CA LYS A 85 0.89 13.43 -11.13
C LYS A 85 -0.13 14.33 -10.45
N LEU A 86 -1.27 13.78 -10.04
CA LEU A 86 -2.34 14.52 -9.34
C LEU A 86 -1.85 15.02 -7.98
N ALA A 87 -1.22 14.16 -7.18
CA ALA A 87 -0.67 14.53 -5.88
C ALA A 87 0.35 15.67 -6.01
N LYS A 88 1.29 15.55 -6.97
CA LYS A 88 2.28 16.59 -7.25
C LYS A 88 1.62 17.91 -7.67
N LYS A 89 0.62 17.87 -8.58
CA LYS A 89 -0.11 19.07 -9.02
C LYS A 89 -0.81 19.78 -7.87
N LYS A 90 -1.36 19.02 -6.93
CA LYS A 90 -2.09 19.55 -5.77
C LYS A 90 -1.19 19.86 -4.56
N LYS A 91 0.12 19.58 -4.65
CA LYS A 91 1.08 19.69 -3.54
C LYS A 91 0.67 18.84 -2.32
N LEU A 92 0.13 17.65 -2.59
CA LEU A 92 -0.29 16.70 -1.57
C LEU A 92 0.69 15.53 -1.51
N TYR A 93 0.79 14.92 -0.34
CA TYR A 93 1.54 13.70 -0.14
C TYR A 93 0.68 12.49 -0.48
N ILE A 94 1.30 11.52 -1.15
CA ILE A 94 0.75 10.19 -1.34
C ILE A 94 1.80 9.18 -0.91
N GLY A 95 1.44 8.31 0.03
CA GLY A 95 2.24 7.19 0.51
C GLY A 95 1.53 5.88 0.24
N ASN A 96 2.31 4.80 0.24
CA ASN A 96 1.77 3.47 -0.01
C ASN A 96 2.55 2.40 0.75
N ALA A 97 1.84 1.43 1.31
CA ALA A 97 2.46 0.20 1.77
C ALA A 97 3.07 -0.58 0.58
N PRO A 98 4.06 -1.46 0.80
CA PRO A 98 4.51 -1.94 2.10
C PRO A 98 5.49 -0.98 2.79
N ASP A 99 5.50 -1.02 4.10
CA ASP A 99 6.42 -0.27 4.96
C ASP A 99 7.55 -1.14 5.53
N THR A 100 7.56 -2.43 5.23
CA THR A 100 8.51 -3.41 5.78
C THR A 100 9.97 -3.06 5.52
N PHE A 101 10.28 -2.37 4.43
CA PHE A 101 11.63 -1.90 4.13
C PHE A 101 12.11 -0.80 5.11
N LEU A 102 11.21 -0.17 5.87
CA LEU A 102 11.50 0.76 6.94
C LEU A 102 11.79 0.07 8.28
N GLY A 103 11.55 -1.23 8.37
CA GLY A 103 11.85 -2.02 9.57
C GLY A 103 13.35 -2.06 9.88
N GLY A 104 13.69 -2.16 11.16
CA GLY A 104 15.07 -2.05 11.65
C GLY A 104 16.08 -2.95 10.93
N GLY A 105 15.70 -4.20 10.63
CA GLY A 105 16.56 -5.13 9.87
C GLY A 105 16.87 -4.64 8.45
N ASN A 106 15.86 -4.19 7.72
CA ASN A 106 16.05 -3.65 6.37
C ASN A 106 16.84 -2.34 6.37
N GLN A 107 16.61 -1.47 7.36
CA GLN A 107 17.36 -0.23 7.51
C GLN A 107 18.85 -0.52 7.85
N LYS A 108 19.11 -1.49 8.74
CA LYS A 108 20.50 -1.90 9.06
C LYS A 108 21.18 -2.54 7.86
N SER A 109 20.47 -3.37 7.10
CA SER A 109 20.99 -3.94 5.85
C SER A 109 21.37 -2.83 4.87
N LYS A 110 20.53 -1.83 4.70
CA LYS A 110 20.82 -0.69 3.83
C LYS A 110 22.05 0.09 4.29
N GLU A 111 22.14 0.39 5.57
CA GLU A 111 23.33 1.06 6.17
C GLU A 111 24.63 0.30 5.87
N ILE A 112 24.64 -1.03 6.06
CA ILE A 112 25.80 -1.89 5.78
C ILE A 112 26.21 -1.80 4.31
N LEU A 113 25.24 -1.77 3.39
CA LEU A 113 25.48 -1.64 1.96
C LEU A 113 26.03 -0.25 1.59
N GLU A 114 25.41 0.81 2.10
CA GLU A 114 25.82 2.19 1.84
C GLU A 114 27.21 2.52 2.39
N ASN A 115 27.56 1.94 3.54
CA ASN A 115 28.89 2.07 4.14
C ASN A 115 29.96 1.16 3.49
N ASN A 116 29.59 0.42 2.44
CA ASN A 116 30.48 -0.51 1.74
C ASN A 116 31.15 -1.56 2.66
N SER A 117 30.52 -1.89 3.79
CA SER A 117 31.09 -2.78 4.83
C SER A 117 31.30 -4.22 4.33
N ILE A 118 30.58 -4.64 3.31
CA ILE A 118 30.68 -5.98 2.68
C ILE A 118 31.19 -5.90 1.23
N GLY A 119 31.68 -4.74 0.81
CA GLY A 119 32.13 -4.50 -0.56
C GLY A 119 31.00 -4.38 -1.57
N LYS A 120 31.37 -4.44 -2.86
CA LYS A 120 30.43 -4.28 -3.98
C LYS A 120 29.49 -5.47 -4.09
N ILE A 121 28.20 -5.20 -4.16
CA ILE A 121 27.19 -6.23 -4.42
C ILE A 121 27.20 -6.63 -5.88
N ASN A 122 27.32 -7.93 -6.14
CA ASN A 122 27.32 -8.48 -7.48
C ASN A 122 26.02 -9.24 -7.82
N LEU A 123 25.31 -9.73 -6.77
CA LEU A 123 24.10 -10.54 -6.93
C LEU A 123 23.19 -10.35 -5.72
N GLY A 124 21.89 -10.29 -5.97
CA GLY A 124 20.84 -10.41 -4.96
C GLY A 124 19.86 -11.50 -5.34
N ASN A 125 19.41 -12.29 -4.39
CA ASN A 125 18.39 -13.30 -4.59
C ASN A 125 17.28 -13.15 -3.54
N ALA A 126 16.01 -13.25 -3.97
CA ALA A 126 14.86 -13.27 -3.10
C ALA A 126 13.93 -14.41 -3.52
N ILE A 127 13.61 -15.29 -2.56
CA ILE A 127 12.75 -16.43 -2.79
C ILE A 127 11.51 -16.26 -1.94
N PHE A 128 10.34 -16.38 -2.57
CA PHE A 128 9.07 -16.49 -1.89
C PHE A 128 8.39 -17.78 -2.32
N ALA A 129 8.27 -18.71 -1.39
CA ALA A 129 7.58 -19.98 -1.58
C ALA A 129 6.55 -20.16 -0.47
N PHE A 130 5.30 -20.29 -0.83
CA PHE A 130 4.19 -20.32 0.11
C PHE A 130 3.03 -21.17 -0.45
N PRO A 131 2.35 -21.99 0.39
CA PRO A 131 1.29 -22.89 -0.07
C PRO A 131 0.00 -22.19 -0.49
N GLY A 132 -0.06 -20.87 -0.36
CA GLY A 132 -1.24 -20.05 -0.67
C GLY A 132 -2.04 -19.66 0.59
N ILE A 133 -2.81 -18.59 0.47
CA ILE A 133 -3.61 -18.04 1.59
C ILE A 133 -4.96 -18.74 1.73
N GLN A 134 -5.32 -19.65 0.83
CA GLN A 134 -6.63 -20.30 0.81
C GLN A 134 -6.92 -21.09 2.08
N SER A 135 -5.89 -21.54 2.76
CA SER A 135 -6.01 -22.37 3.97
C SER A 135 -6.32 -21.57 5.25
N TYR A 136 -6.05 -20.28 5.26
CA TYR A 136 -6.19 -19.48 6.50
C TYR A 136 -6.92 -18.14 6.32
N HIS A 137 -7.04 -17.62 5.09
CA HIS A 137 -7.71 -16.36 4.87
C HIS A 137 -9.24 -16.55 4.82
N PRO A 138 -10.03 -15.82 5.62
CA PRO A 138 -11.49 -16.00 5.68
C PRO A 138 -12.21 -15.68 4.37
N ASN A 139 -11.59 -14.89 3.48
CA ASN A 139 -12.12 -14.59 2.14
C ASN A 139 -10.96 -14.49 1.14
N PRO A 140 -10.42 -15.60 0.64
CA PRO A 140 -9.26 -15.60 -0.26
C PRO A 140 -9.58 -15.19 -1.70
N GLU A 141 -10.84 -15.32 -2.13
CA GLU A 141 -11.25 -15.07 -3.52
C GLU A 141 -10.83 -13.73 -4.13
N PRO A 142 -10.96 -12.58 -3.44
CA PRO A 142 -10.57 -11.30 -4.02
C PRO A 142 -9.08 -11.21 -4.37
N TRP A 143 -8.26 -12.03 -3.72
CA TRP A 143 -6.80 -12.01 -3.81
C TRP A 143 -6.22 -12.98 -4.84
N PHE A 144 -6.92 -14.10 -5.11
CA PHE A 144 -6.38 -15.20 -5.90
C PHE A 144 -7.16 -15.58 -7.14
N ALA A 145 -8.46 -15.47 -7.12
CA ALA A 145 -9.32 -16.03 -8.17
C ALA A 145 -9.51 -15.10 -9.38
N LYS A 146 -9.01 -13.88 -9.36
CA LYS A 146 -9.26 -12.89 -10.42
C LYS A 146 -7.99 -12.45 -11.11
N LYS A 147 -8.13 -12.07 -12.38
CA LYS A 147 -7.08 -11.58 -13.28
C LYS A 147 -6.23 -10.43 -12.69
N GLU A 148 -6.73 -9.79 -11.65
CA GLU A 148 -6.14 -8.64 -10.95
C GLU A 148 -5.51 -9.01 -9.60
N GLY A 149 -5.43 -10.30 -9.28
CA GLY A 149 -4.83 -10.85 -8.06
C GLY A 149 -3.62 -11.74 -8.34
N GLY A 150 -3.33 -12.61 -7.38
CA GLY A 150 -2.25 -13.58 -7.44
C GLY A 150 -1.01 -13.18 -6.63
N PRO A 151 -0.10 -14.16 -6.42
CA PRO A 151 1.02 -14.00 -5.49
C PRO A 151 1.96 -12.85 -5.86
N VAL A 152 2.13 -12.54 -7.14
CA VAL A 152 3.00 -11.45 -7.58
C VAL A 152 2.42 -10.09 -7.22
N ILE A 153 1.10 -9.91 -7.35
CA ILE A 153 0.44 -8.64 -6.99
C ILE A 153 0.27 -8.51 -5.49
N ASP A 154 0.02 -9.62 -4.81
CA ASP A 154 -0.17 -9.62 -3.35
C ASP A 154 1.14 -9.50 -2.57
N MET A 155 2.11 -10.35 -2.88
CA MET A 155 3.38 -10.45 -2.14
C MET A 155 4.57 -9.79 -2.83
N GLY A 156 4.53 -9.68 -4.15
CA GLY A 156 5.59 -9.04 -4.92
C GLY A 156 5.96 -7.63 -4.43
N PRO A 157 5.01 -6.75 -4.05
CA PRO A 157 5.34 -5.43 -3.54
C PRO A 157 6.31 -5.43 -2.37
N TYR A 158 6.23 -6.40 -1.45
CA TYR A 158 7.14 -6.50 -0.31
C TYR A 158 8.59 -6.76 -0.74
N TYR A 159 8.79 -7.75 -1.61
CA TYR A 159 10.12 -8.18 -2.05
C TYR A 159 10.73 -7.23 -3.07
N LEU A 160 9.94 -6.77 -4.03
CA LEU A 160 10.40 -5.83 -5.04
C LEU A 160 10.77 -4.48 -4.42
N THR A 161 9.99 -3.98 -3.46
CA THR A 161 10.30 -2.74 -2.76
C THR A 161 11.58 -2.90 -1.92
N ALA A 162 11.75 -4.03 -1.23
CA ALA A 162 12.98 -4.29 -0.47
C ALA A 162 14.20 -4.37 -1.39
N LEU A 163 14.11 -5.10 -2.51
CA LEU A 163 15.20 -5.20 -3.47
C LEU A 163 15.56 -3.84 -4.07
N VAL A 164 14.57 -3.05 -4.49
CA VAL A 164 14.81 -1.69 -5.02
C VAL A 164 15.41 -0.77 -3.95
N ASN A 165 14.97 -0.89 -2.69
CA ASN A 165 15.53 -0.12 -1.59
C ASN A 165 17.00 -0.45 -1.33
N LEU A 166 17.38 -1.72 -1.44
CA LEU A 166 18.74 -2.19 -1.14
C LEU A 166 19.68 -2.05 -2.34
N LEU A 167 19.21 -2.34 -3.55
CA LEU A 167 20.04 -2.47 -4.75
C LEU A 167 19.85 -1.33 -5.77
N GLY A 168 18.86 -0.46 -5.55
CA GLY A 168 18.48 0.59 -6.50
C GLY A 168 17.43 0.14 -7.54
N PRO A 169 17.07 1.03 -8.46
CA PRO A 169 16.01 0.78 -9.44
C PRO A 169 16.40 -0.30 -10.45
N ALA A 170 15.43 -1.14 -10.82
CA ALA A 170 15.61 -2.14 -11.85
C ALA A 170 15.87 -1.48 -13.22
N LYS A 171 16.90 -1.94 -13.92
CA LYS A 171 17.27 -1.47 -15.23
C LYS A 171 16.56 -2.26 -16.33
N GLU A 172 16.41 -3.55 -16.12
CA GLU A 172 15.80 -4.48 -17.04
C GLU A 172 15.07 -5.58 -16.27
N VAL A 173 14.00 -6.13 -16.81
CA VAL A 173 13.20 -7.20 -16.19
C VAL A 173 12.91 -8.27 -17.21
N ILE A 174 13.16 -9.53 -16.86
CA ILE A 174 12.76 -10.72 -17.61
C ILE A 174 11.88 -11.57 -16.69
N GLY A 175 10.79 -12.10 -17.21
CA GLY A 175 9.86 -12.91 -16.43
C GLY A 175 9.39 -14.15 -17.18
N SER A 176 9.12 -15.23 -16.44
CA SER A 176 8.48 -16.44 -16.94
C SER A 176 7.37 -16.87 -15.99
N ILE A 177 6.27 -17.33 -16.54
CA ILE A 177 5.11 -17.81 -15.79
C ILE A 177 4.77 -19.21 -16.28
N MET A 178 4.65 -20.16 -15.35
CA MET A 178 3.97 -21.43 -15.59
C MET A 178 2.49 -21.29 -15.26
N LYS A 179 1.64 -21.79 -16.13
CA LYS A 179 0.18 -21.88 -15.92
C LYS A 179 -0.18 -23.19 -15.24
#